data_1bf54ce9dc19c6b13fc4525c7359142c
#
_entry.id   1bf54ce9dc19c6b13fc4525c7359142c
#
_cell.length_a   1.000
_cell.length_b   1.000
_cell.length_c   1.000
_cell.angle_alpha   90.00
_cell.angle_beta   90.00
_cell.angle_gamma   90.00
#
_symmetry.space_group_name_H-M   'P 1'
#
loop_
_entity.id
_entity.type
_entity.pdbx_description
1 polymer ?
#
loop_
_entity_poly.entity_id
_entity_poly.type
_entity_poly.pdbx_seq_one_letter_code
_entity_poly.pdbx_strand_id
1 'polypeptide(L)'
;MRRRDGLTAIAALISLATILAVPAIVRSQAQPAVAALPQAWVLPPPAQVSPAQTIAVRAGRMFDPRTGTLLTNQVIVIRGDRITDVGPNAQIPAGARVIDLSRATVMPGLIDSHLHVMDGNPLTAPGGPGIIPGTTGAAGANTLGLQYRELIALVNAQRDLSAGFTTIVDLMTHGGWYGTVDLRNAINNGLVQGPRMQVAGPGIVATNKANIAFPLINESPIANLGAQVANGPDGVRAAVREQAHYGVDWIKIYSTQEFHFEPNGTMVNTPTFTLEETQAIVSEAHRQGLKVACHAYGGEGLHNCIQAGVDVPTHGVDLDDASVKLLLEKKLPLTSTMFDLSMEDAQEVKRWGTSRWRFMEKSFKKASAAGIVQPFGSGAGPFPHGTQVDQFAYLVKWGKTPAQALQSAMTVAAQIIGWQDQVGTVEKGKFADLVAVAGDPLADITEMSRILFVMKGGQIVRNDVK
;
A
#
# COMPACT_ATOMS: atom_id res chain seq x y z
N MET A 1 -83.83 -21.44 0.60
CA MET A 1 -84.97 -20.49 0.80
C MET A 1 -84.43 -19.07 0.85
N ARG A 2 -84.86 -18.24 -0.13
CA ARG A 2 -85.03 -16.76 -0.15
C ARG A 2 -83.88 -15.88 0.43
N ARG A 3 -83.17 -15.17 -0.42
CA ARG A 3 -83.35 -13.75 -0.92
C ARG A 3 -83.16 -12.73 0.24
N ARG A 4 -82.33 -11.70 0.13
CA ARG A 4 -82.35 -10.53 -0.80
C ARG A 4 -81.13 -9.63 -0.61
N ASP A 5 -80.57 -9.21 -1.67
CA ASP A 5 -80.18 -7.90 -2.12
C ASP A 5 -80.08 -6.73 -1.12
N GLY A 6 -78.96 -6.00 -1.16
CA GLY A 6 -78.76 -4.70 -0.57
C GLY A 6 -77.55 -4.03 -1.17
N LEU A 7 -77.68 -3.42 -2.37
CA LEU A 7 -76.78 -2.43 -2.89
C LEU A 7 -76.80 -1.19 -2.00
N THR A 8 -75.66 -0.73 -1.54
CA THR A 8 -75.50 0.64 -1.04
C THR A 8 -74.31 1.27 -1.74
N ALA A 9 -74.68 2.26 -2.60
CA ALA A 9 -73.73 3.12 -3.26
C ALA A 9 -73.03 4.01 -2.24
N ILE A 10 -71.70 4.02 -2.26
CA ILE A 10 -70.86 5.01 -1.57
C ILE A 10 -70.33 5.99 -2.61
N ALA A 11 -70.81 7.23 -2.47
CA ALA A 11 -70.37 8.37 -3.28
C ALA A 11 -68.91 8.66 -3.05
N ALA A 12 -68.16 8.75 -4.15
CA ALA A 12 -66.80 9.22 -4.13
C ALA A 12 -66.74 10.73 -3.94
N LEU A 13 -66.29 11.18 -2.82
CA LEU A 13 -65.84 12.56 -2.59
C LEU A 13 -64.45 12.75 -3.22
N ILE A 14 -64.43 13.42 -4.35
CA ILE A 14 -63.20 13.89 -4.97
C ILE A 14 -62.76 15.15 -4.21
N SER A 15 -61.77 15.03 -3.35
CA SER A 15 -61.07 16.17 -2.78
C SER A 15 -60.08 16.73 -3.80
N LEU A 16 -60.37 17.90 -4.33
CA LEU A 16 -59.47 18.69 -5.16
C LEU A 16 -58.32 19.22 -4.25
N ALA A 17 -57.22 18.51 -4.18
CA ALA A 17 -55.98 19.06 -3.58
C ALA A 17 -55.34 20.05 -4.56
N THR A 18 -55.44 21.32 -4.29
CA THR A 18 -54.71 22.36 -4.96
C THR A 18 -53.19 22.16 -4.70
N ILE A 19 -52.47 21.63 -5.66
CA ILE A 19 -51.01 21.58 -5.63
C ILE A 19 -50.51 23.00 -5.91
N LEU A 20 -50.11 23.70 -4.86
CA LEU A 20 -49.31 24.89 -4.96
C LEU A 20 -47.94 24.48 -5.54
N ALA A 21 -47.72 24.78 -6.82
CA ALA A 21 -46.44 24.63 -7.47
C ALA A 21 -45.47 25.69 -6.85
N VAL A 22 -44.60 25.23 -5.96
CA VAL A 22 -43.44 26.00 -5.55
C VAL A 22 -42.46 25.96 -6.73
N PRO A 23 -42.05 27.09 -7.31
CA PRO A 23 -41.04 27.07 -8.37
C PRO A 23 -39.73 26.59 -7.73
N ALA A 24 -39.30 25.37 -8.07
CA ALA A 24 -37.97 24.92 -7.78
C ALA A 24 -36.99 25.81 -8.57
N ILE A 25 -36.40 26.79 -7.88
CA ILE A 25 -35.23 27.49 -8.38
C ILE A 25 -34.10 26.44 -8.39
N VAL A 26 -34.00 25.71 -9.49
CA VAL A 26 -32.80 24.95 -9.83
C VAL A 26 -31.74 26.01 -10.13
N ARG A 27 -31.03 26.47 -9.11
CA ARG A 27 -29.74 27.09 -9.32
C ARG A 27 -28.85 26.00 -9.91
N SER A 28 -28.70 26.04 -11.22
CA SER A 28 -27.58 25.40 -11.89
C SER A 28 -26.31 25.98 -11.27
N GLN A 29 -25.78 25.31 -10.26
CA GLN A 29 -24.40 25.54 -9.86
C GLN A 29 -23.59 25.07 -11.08
N ALA A 30 -23.00 26.02 -11.79
CA ALA A 30 -22.00 25.73 -12.80
C ALA A 30 -20.98 24.78 -12.11
N GLN A 31 -20.90 23.54 -12.63
CA GLN A 31 -19.85 22.64 -12.18
C GLN A 31 -18.53 23.40 -12.36
N PRO A 32 -17.69 23.49 -11.32
CA PRO A 32 -16.37 24.07 -11.49
C PRO A 32 -15.72 23.35 -12.67
N ALA A 33 -15.18 24.13 -13.61
CA ALA A 33 -14.47 23.59 -14.74
C ALA A 33 -13.45 22.57 -14.20
N VAL A 34 -13.57 21.33 -14.62
CA VAL A 34 -12.62 20.27 -14.27
C VAL A 34 -11.27 20.76 -14.74
N ALA A 35 -10.41 21.17 -13.80
CA ALA A 35 -9.06 21.55 -14.14
C ALA A 35 -8.43 20.37 -14.89
N ALA A 36 -7.90 20.61 -16.09
CA ALA A 36 -7.23 19.58 -16.84
C ALA A 36 -6.18 18.93 -15.92
N LEU A 37 -6.25 17.59 -15.80
CA LEU A 37 -5.24 16.86 -15.04
C LEU A 37 -3.87 17.27 -15.60
N PRO A 38 -2.90 17.63 -14.75
CA PRO A 38 -1.55 17.88 -15.22
C PRO A 38 -1.11 16.67 -16.05
N GLN A 39 -0.53 16.88 -17.21
CA GLN A 39 -0.01 15.81 -18.09
C GLN A 39 0.95 14.83 -17.38
N ALA A 40 1.42 15.19 -16.17
CA ALA A 40 2.29 14.39 -15.31
C ALA A 40 1.64 13.14 -14.67
N TRP A 41 0.33 12.94 -14.79
CA TRP A 41 -0.38 11.86 -14.11
C TRP A 41 -0.44 10.54 -14.88
N VAL A 42 -0.13 10.55 -16.17
CA VAL A 42 -0.06 9.33 -16.99
C VAL A 42 1.34 9.26 -17.56
N LEU A 43 2.13 8.34 -17.02
CA LEU A 43 3.46 8.08 -17.57
C LEU A 43 3.30 7.46 -18.97
N PRO A 44 4.10 7.89 -19.96
CA PRO A 44 4.09 7.28 -21.27
C PRO A 44 4.43 5.78 -21.16
N PRO A 45 4.03 4.95 -22.14
CA PRO A 45 4.46 3.55 -22.18
C PRO A 45 5.96 3.47 -22.01
N PRO A 46 6.49 2.42 -21.35
CA PRO A 46 7.91 2.28 -21.13
C PRO A 46 8.65 2.29 -22.45
N ALA A 47 9.58 3.23 -22.63
CA ALA A 47 10.51 3.13 -23.75
C ALA A 47 11.27 1.81 -23.58
N GLN A 48 11.29 0.96 -24.59
CA GLN A 48 12.06 -0.27 -24.53
C GLN A 48 13.55 0.11 -24.38
N VAL A 49 14.14 -0.21 -23.20
CA VAL A 49 15.58 -0.06 -23.04
C VAL A 49 16.25 -1.10 -23.93
N SER A 50 16.94 -0.63 -24.97
CA SER A 50 17.75 -1.54 -25.76
C SER A 50 18.76 -2.25 -24.84
N PRO A 51 18.88 -3.58 -24.89
CA PRO A 51 19.92 -4.30 -24.13
C PRO A 51 21.33 -3.79 -24.43
N ALA A 52 21.53 -3.14 -25.56
CA ALA A 52 22.79 -2.53 -25.96
C ALA A 52 23.00 -1.12 -25.37
N GLN A 53 21.97 -0.45 -24.85
CA GLN A 53 22.11 0.89 -24.33
C GLN A 53 22.93 0.88 -23.04
N THR A 54 24.02 1.63 -23.04
CA THR A 54 24.85 1.84 -21.85
C THR A 54 24.62 3.24 -21.30
N ILE A 55 24.37 3.32 -20.00
CA ILE A 55 24.17 4.55 -19.24
C ILE A 55 25.26 4.60 -18.15
N ALA A 56 25.80 5.77 -17.89
CA ALA A 56 26.65 6.03 -16.74
C ALA A 56 26.02 7.15 -15.89
N VAL A 57 25.81 6.91 -14.61
CA VAL A 57 25.33 7.91 -13.65
C VAL A 57 26.53 8.37 -12.81
N ARG A 58 26.81 9.67 -12.81
CA ARG A 58 27.77 10.29 -11.90
C ARG A 58 27.04 10.77 -10.65
N ALA A 59 27.33 10.17 -9.50
CA ALA A 59 26.76 10.51 -8.22
C ALA A 59 27.77 11.26 -7.36
N GLY A 60 27.47 12.50 -6.96
CA GLY A 60 28.35 13.24 -6.05
C GLY A 60 28.35 12.61 -4.66
N ARG A 61 27.19 12.19 -4.19
CA ARG A 61 26.98 11.36 -3.01
C ARG A 61 26.14 10.15 -3.39
N MET A 62 26.41 9.00 -2.75
CA MET A 62 25.61 7.80 -2.90
C MET A 62 25.38 7.16 -1.52
N PHE A 63 24.14 6.95 -1.14
CA PHE A 63 23.83 6.25 0.10
C PHE A 63 24.06 4.75 -0.07
N ASP A 64 24.91 4.19 0.78
CA ASP A 64 25.07 2.74 0.90
C ASP A 64 24.21 2.23 2.06
N PRO A 65 23.06 1.58 1.78
CA PRO A 65 22.16 1.11 2.83
C PRO A 65 22.71 -0.08 3.63
N ARG A 66 23.81 -0.72 3.21
CA ARG A 66 24.46 -1.80 3.98
C ARG A 66 25.21 -1.24 5.19
N THR A 67 25.87 -0.10 4.99
CA THR A 67 26.64 0.58 6.04
C THR A 67 25.89 1.73 6.71
N GLY A 68 24.83 2.25 6.06
CA GLY A 68 24.11 3.42 6.51
C GLY A 68 24.87 4.73 6.33
N THR A 69 25.84 4.79 5.41
CA THR A 69 26.73 5.94 5.19
C THR A 69 26.66 6.45 3.76
N LEU A 70 27.17 7.66 3.55
CA LEU A 70 27.34 8.25 2.21
C LEU A 70 28.73 7.96 1.66
N LEU A 71 28.76 7.43 0.44
CA LEU A 71 29.96 7.35 -0.40
C LEU A 71 30.02 8.59 -1.30
N THR A 72 31.23 9.07 -1.62
CA THR A 72 31.41 10.24 -2.48
C THR A 72 31.94 9.85 -3.87
N ASN A 73 31.59 10.66 -4.88
CA ASN A 73 32.15 10.57 -6.24
C ASN A 73 32.03 9.15 -6.85
N GLN A 74 30.82 8.58 -6.82
CA GLN A 74 30.57 7.26 -7.40
C GLN A 74 30.13 7.38 -8.86
N VAL A 75 30.57 6.42 -9.66
CA VAL A 75 30.07 6.19 -11.02
C VAL A 75 29.29 4.87 -11.01
N ILE A 76 28.09 4.88 -11.55
CA ILE A 76 27.23 3.71 -11.69
C ILE A 76 27.09 3.44 -13.19
N VAL A 77 27.56 2.28 -13.65
CA VAL A 77 27.46 1.87 -15.05
C VAL A 77 26.32 0.88 -15.21
N ILE A 78 25.44 1.14 -16.17
CA ILE A 78 24.20 0.40 -16.39
C ILE A 78 24.19 -0.07 -17.85
N ARG A 79 23.82 -1.34 -18.06
CA ARG A 79 23.59 -1.89 -19.39
C ARG A 79 22.24 -2.59 -19.43
N GLY A 80 21.36 -2.10 -20.30
CA GLY A 80 19.96 -2.52 -20.26
C GLY A 80 19.32 -2.14 -18.93
N ASP A 81 18.77 -3.11 -18.22
CA ASP A 81 18.07 -2.92 -16.94
C ASP A 81 18.95 -3.19 -15.70
N ARG A 82 20.25 -3.53 -15.89
CA ARG A 82 21.14 -3.96 -14.81
C ARG A 82 22.34 -3.05 -14.61
N ILE A 83 22.74 -2.94 -13.34
CA ILE A 83 24.01 -2.34 -12.95
C ILE A 83 25.14 -3.32 -13.32
N THR A 84 26.12 -2.86 -14.09
CA THR A 84 27.26 -3.69 -14.51
C THR A 84 28.54 -3.36 -13.76
N ASP A 85 28.66 -2.11 -13.26
CA ASP A 85 29.79 -1.67 -12.44
C ASP A 85 29.36 -0.51 -11.55
N VAL A 86 30.01 -0.35 -10.38
CA VAL A 86 29.79 0.76 -9.47
C VAL A 86 31.03 1.02 -8.62
N GLY A 87 31.39 2.28 -8.49
CA GLY A 87 32.52 2.67 -7.63
C GLY A 87 33.14 4.00 -8.03
N PRO A 88 34.09 4.51 -7.21
CA PRO A 88 34.75 5.77 -7.50
C PRO A 88 35.70 5.68 -8.72
N ASN A 89 36.13 4.48 -9.06
CA ASN A 89 37.05 4.19 -10.19
C ASN A 89 36.36 3.48 -11.35
N ALA A 90 35.04 3.29 -11.31
CA ALA A 90 34.29 2.66 -12.40
C ALA A 90 34.43 3.49 -13.68
N GLN A 91 34.84 2.82 -14.77
CA GLN A 91 35.11 3.48 -16.04
C GLN A 91 33.83 3.73 -16.82
N ILE A 92 33.63 4.94 -17.30
CA ILE A 92 32.52 5.27 -18.18
C ILE A 92 32.85 4.72 -19.59
N PRO A 93 32.04 3.75 -20.10
CA PRO A 93 32.30 3.20 -21.44
C PRO A 93 32.19 4.27 -22.53
N ALA A 94 32.97 4.15 -23.57
CA ALA A 94 32.84 5.02 -24.73
C ALA A 94 31.45 4.91 -25.34
N GLY A 95 30.83 6.05 -25.65
CA GLY A 95 29.47 6.10 -26.19
C GLY A 95 28.34 5.92 -25.17
N ALA A 96 28.65 5.76 -23.86
CA ALA A 96 27.63 5.72 -22.83
C ALA A 96 26.93 7.08 -22.70
N ARG A 97 25.60 7.03 -22.53
CA ARG A 97 24.83 8.21 -22.14
C ARG A 97 25.16 8.55 -20.68
N VAL A 98 25.72 9.74 -20.45
CA VAL A 98 26.05 10.19 -19.10
C VAL A 98 24.87 10.96 -18.49
N ILE A 99 24.49 10.58 -17.28
CA ILE A 99 23.53 11.30 -16.43
C ILE A 99 24.34 11.91 -15.28
N ASP A 100 24.36 13.22 -15.21
CA ASP A 100 25.12 13.94 -14.19
C ASP A 100 24.26 14.24 -12.96
N LEU A 101 24.51 13.50 -11.88
CA LEU A 101 23.93 13.68 -10.54
C LEU A 101 25.04 14.04 -9.52
N SER A 102 26.13 14.68 -9.99
CA SER A 102 27.26 15.05 -9.14
C SER A 102 26.93 16.04 -8.02
N ARG A 103 25.79 16.74 -8.14
CA ARG A 103 25.27 17.67 -7.11
C ARG A 103 24.16 17.06 -6.24
N ALA A 104 23.81 15.79 -6.45
CA ALA A 104 22.72 15.10 -5.78
C ALA A 104 23.22 13.95 -4.89
N THR A 105 22.33 13.44 -4.04
CA THR A 105 22.51 12.19 -3.32
C THR A 105 21.70 11.11 -4.00
N VAL A 106 22.37 10.12 -4.58
CA VAL A 106 21.78 8.96 -5.25
C VAL A 106 21.57 7.84 -4.24
N MET A 107 20.49 7.12 -4.35
CA MET A 107 20.12 5.98 -3.50
C MET A 107 19.52 4.87 -4.34
N PRO A 108 19.46 3.61 -3.84
CA PRO A 108 18.60 2.59 -4.44
C PRO A 108 17.15 3.08 -4.53
N GLY A 109 16.42 2.59 -5.51
CA GLY A 109 14.97 2.79 -5.57
C GLY A 109 14.28 2.31 -4.29
N LEU A 110 13.29 3.08 -3.85
CA LEU A 110 12.54 2.81 -2.62
C LEU A 110 11.62 1.59 -2.77
N ILE A 111 11.38 0.92 -1.65
CA ILE A 111 10.49 -0.23 -1.56
C ILE A 111 9.42 0.07 -0.51
N ASP A 112 8.15 0.02 -0.91
CA ASP A 112 7.02 0.00 0.01
C ASP A 112 6.49 -1.42 0.13
N SER A 113 6.63 -2.04 1.30
CA SER A 113 6.27 -3.44 1.53
C SER A 113 4.81 -3.65 1.93
N HIS A 114 3.99 -2.59 1.97
CA HIS A 114 2.58 -2.68 2.31
C HIS A 114 1.79 -1.45 1.85
N LEU A 115 1.03 -1.61 0.77
CA LEU A 115 0.08 -0.59 0.29
C LEU A 115 -1.09 -1.26 -0.44
N HIS A 116 -2.02 -0.44 -0.99
CA HIS A 116 -3.26 -0.87 -1.65
C HIS A 116 -3.55 -0.02 -2.88
N VAL A 117 -3.00 -0.38 -4.05
CA VAL A 117 -3.10 0.45 -5.27
C VAL A 117 -4.53 0.60 -5.81
N MET A 118 -5.42 -0.33 -5.47
CA MET A 118 -6.84 -0.25 -5.85
C MET A 118 -7.68 0.62 -4.92
N ASP A 119 -7.11 1.09 -3.81
CA ASP A 119 -7.73 2.01 -2.88
C ASP A 119 -7.36 3.45 -3.19
N GLY A 120 -8.15 4.35 -2.61
CA GLY A 120 -7.94 5.78 -2.80
C GLY A 120 -8.34 6.23 -4.21
N ASN A 121 -8.93 7.40 -4.26
CA ASN A 121 -9.26 8.02 -5.54
C ASN A 121 -8.13 8.99 -5.93
N PRO A 122 -7.42 8.76 -7.05
CA PRO A 122 -6.40 9.69 -7.52
C PRO A 122 -6.91 11.12 -7.71
N LEU A 123 -8.22 11.28 -7.85
CA LEU A 123 -8.85 12.59 -7.98
C LEU A 123 -8.89 13.39 -6.67
N THR A 124 -8.66 12.75 -5.52
CA THR A 124 -8.64 13.40 -4.21
C THR A 124 -7.26 13.89 -3.79
N ALA A 125 -6.21 13.54 -4.52
CA ALA A 125 -4.86 14.00 -4.22
C ALA A 125 -4.71 15.53 -4.40
N PRO A 126 -3.76 16.17 -3.72
CA PRO A 126 -3.46 17.58 -3.94
C PRO A 126 -3.25 17.88 -5.43
N GLY A 127 -4.03 18.80 -5.99
CA GLY A 127 -4.05 19.13 -7.43
C GLY A 127 -4.93 18.22 -8.31
N GLY A 128 -5.64 17.25 -7.75
CA GLY A 128 -6.65 16.47 -8.47
C GLY A 128 -7.96 17.24 -8.66
N PRO A 129 -8.84 16.82 -9.60
CA PRO A 129 -10.07 17.54 -9.95
C PRO A 129 -11.18 17.49 -8.91
N GLY A 130 -10.93 16.96 -7.71
CA GLY A 130 -11.88 16.94 -6.60
C GLY A 130 -12.34 15.54 -6.19
N ILE A 131 -13.07 15.51 -5.09
CA ILE A 131 -13.61 14.26 -4.52
C ILE A 131 -14.86 13.88 -5.31
N ILE A 132 -14.90 12.66 -5.84
CA ILE A 132 -16.17 12.06 -6.23
C ILE A 132 -16.86 11.64 -4.92
N PRO A 133 -18.01 12.22 -4.55
CA PRO A 133 -18.68 11.88 -3.30
C PRO A 133 -18.92 10.37 -3.19
N GLY A 134 -18.60 9.80 -2.03
CA GLY A 134 -18.80 8.37 -1.77
C GLY A 134 -17.69 7.43 -2.29
N THR A 135 -16.58 7.96 -2.83
CA THR A 135 -15.48 7.14 -3.38
C THR A 135 -14.19 7.19 -2.56
N THR A 136 -14.25 7.69 -1.32
CA THR A 136 -13.09 7.72 -0.42
C THR A 136 -13.01 6.46 0.42
N GLY A 137 -11.80 5.90 0.55
CA GLY A 137 -11.53 4.67 1.29
C GLY A 137 -12.09 3.41 0.62
N ALA A 138 -11.89 2.26 1.26
CA ALA A 138 -12.32 0.95 0.75
C ALA A 138 -13.83 0.87 0.48
N ALA A 139 -14.66 1.46 1.34
CA ALA A 139 -16.12 1.48 1.18
C ALA A 139 -16.56 2.25 -0.08
N GLY A 140 -15.93 3.39 -0.37
CA GLY A 140 -16.21 4.18 -1.57
C GLY A 140 -15.68 3.52 -2.85
N ALA A 141 -14.55 2.85 -2.77
CA ALA A 141 -14.00 2.11 -3.90
C ALA A 141 -14.95 1.00 -4.39
N ASN A 142 -15.68 0.34 -3.49
CA ASN A 142 -16.63 -0.73 -3.83
C ASN A 142 -17.85 -0.26 -4.62
N THR A 143 -18.09 1.05 -4.75
CA THR A 143 -19.15 1.61 -5.61
C THR A 143 -18.73 1.75 -7.07
N LEU A 144 -17.44 1.56 -7.38
CA LEU A 144 -16.88 1.71 -8.73
C LEU A 144 -16.78 0.34 -9.42
N GLY A 145 -17.01 0.32 -10.73
CA GLY A 145 -16.81 -0.88 -11.53
C GLY A 145 -15.36 -1.36 -11.50
N LEU A 146 -15.15 -2.68 -11.61
CA LEU A 146 -13.82 -3.31 -11.50
C LEU A 146 -12.81 -2.70 -12.50
N GLN A 147 -13.19 -2.53 -13.75
CA GLN A 147 -12.34 -1.97 -14.80
C GLN A 147 -11.91 -0.52 -14.50
N TYR A 148 -12.80 0.27 -13.89
CA TYR A 148 -12.45 1.62 -13.48
C TYR A 148 -11.44 1.62 -12.32
N ARG A 149 -11.58 0.67 -11.41
CA ARG A 149 -10.65 0.50 -10.28
C ARG A 149 -9.26 0.02 -10.74
N GLU A 150 -9.18 -0.78 -11.81
CA GLU A 150 -7.90 -1.16 -12.42
C GLU A 150 -7.18 0.05 -13.03
N LEU A 151 -7.91 0.98 -13.64
CA LEU A 151 -7.35 2.25 -14.10
C LEU A 151 -6.88 3.12 -12.95
N ILE A 152 -7.62 3.16 -11.83
CA ILE A 152 -7.18 3.82 -10.59
C ILE A 152 -5.87 3.18 -10.09
N ALA A 153 -5.81 1.86 -10.05
CA ALA A 153 -4.64 1.13 -9.59
C ALA A 153 -3.40 1.45 -10.44
N LEU A 154 -3.55 1.53 -11.75
CA LEU A 154 -2.47 1.94 -12.65
C LEU A 154 -1.97 3.36 -12.32
N VAL A 155 -2.88 4.32 -12.17
CA VAL A 155 -2.52 5.71 -11.85
C VAL A 155 -1.83 5.79 -10.48
N ASN A 156 -2.34 5.08 -9.48
CA ASN A 156 -1.75 5.04 -8.14
C ASN A 156 -0.34 4.42 -8.17
N ALA A 157 -0.17 3.28 -8.82
CA ALA A 157 1.13 2.64 -8.98
C ALA A 157 2.15 3.54 -9.71
N GLN A 158 1.71 4.31 -10.71
CA GLN A 158 2.56 5.28 -11.41
C GLN A 158 2.93 6.47 -10.54
N ARG A 159 2.05 6.90 -9.62
CA ARG A 159 2.37 7.93 -8.63
C ARG A 159 3.42 7.44 -7.65
N ASP A 160 3.26 6.21 -7.13
CA ASP A 160 4.25 5.60 -6.25
C ASP A 160 5.62 5.52 -6.94
N LEU A 161 5.65 5.08 -8.20
CA LEU A 161 6.88 5.06 -9.00
C LEU A 161 7.48 6.45 -9.15
N SER A 162 6.66 7.47 -9.47
CA SER A 162 7.12 8.86 -9.62
C SER A 162 7.63 9.47 -8.31
N ALA A 163 7.12 9.00 -7.16
CA ALA A 163 7.58 9.35 -5.83
C ALA A 163 8.82 8.55 -5.38
N GLY A 164 9.37 7.69 -6.25
CA GLY A 164 10.61 6.95 -6.01
C GLY A 164 10.44 5.51 -5.52
N PHE A 165 9.21 5.03 -5.30
CA PHE A 165 8.97 3.63 -4.97
C PHE A 165 9.03 2.78 -6.24
N THR A 166 10.23 2.32 -6.57
CA THR A 166 10.46 1.48 -7.76
C THR A 166 9.99 0.04 -7.57
N THR A 167 9.73 -0.35 -6.31
CA THR A 167 9.18 -1.65 -5.92
C THR A 167 8.09 -1.45 -4.87
N ILE A 168 6.97 -2.14 -5.05
CA ILE A 168 5.83 -2.10 -4.11
C ILE A 168 5.27 -3.49 -3.85
N VAL A 169 4.63 -3.66 -2.69
CA VAL A 169 3.83 -4.86 -2.38
C VAL A 169 2.39 -4.44 -2.13
N ASP A 170 1.51 -4.84 -3.03
CA ASP A 170 0.08 -4.66 -2.86
C ASP A 170 -0.49 -5.79 -2.00
N LEU A 171 -0.93 -5.46 -0.80
CA LEU A 171 -1.44 -6.43 0.17
C LEU A 171 -2.96 -6.38 0.29
N MET A 172 -3.66 -6.63 -0.77
CA MET A 172 -5.12 -6.74 -0.89
C MET A 172 -5.74 -5.73 -1.85
N THR A 173 -6.62 -6.23 -2.67
CA THR A 173 -7.31 -5.45 -3.70
C THR A 173 -8.55 -4.69 -3.22
N HIS A 174 -9.01 -4.90 -1.97
CA HIS A 174 -10.21 -4.28 -1.38
C HIS A 174 -11.43 -4.23 -2.33
N GLY A 175 -11.75 -5.37 -2.97
CA GLY A 175 -12.85 -5.48 -3.94
C GLY A 175 -12.41 -5.39 -5.40
N GLY A 176 -11.10 -5.47 -5.65
CA GLY A 176 -10.54 -5.53 -7.01
C GLY A 176 -10.29 -6.94 -7.51
N TRP A 177 -10.79 -7.98 -6.83
CA TRP A 177 -10.59 -9.38 -7.19
C TRP A 177 -9.09 -9.67 -7.41
N TYR A 178 -8.68 -10.02 -8.62
CA TYR A 178 -7.28 -10.26 -8.98
C TYR A 178 -6.70 -9.19 -9.92
N GLY A 179 -7.32 -8.01 -10.00
CA GLY A 179 -6.89 -6.93 -10.92
C GLY A 179 -5.45 -6.45 -10.68
N THR A 180 -4.93 -6.54 -9.46
CA THR A 180 -3.51 -6.22 -9.20
C THR A 180 -2.55 -7.26 -9.76
N VAL A 181 -2.98 -8.53 -9.92
CA VAL A 181 -2.23 -9.56 -10.66
C VAL A 181 -2.13 -9.16 -12.13
N ASP A 182 -3.23 -8.71 -12.72
CA ASP A 182 -3.25 -8.25 -14.12
C ASP A 182 -2.40 -7.00 -14.31
N LEU A 183 -2.49 -6.03 -13.39
CA LEU A 183 -1.65 -4.83 -13.42
C LEU A 183 -0.15 -5.19 -13.32
N ARG A 184 0.25 -6.05 -12.38
CA ARG A 184 1.63 -6.54 -12.28
C ARG A 184 2.09 -7.18 -13.59
N ASN A 185 1.26 -8.03 -14.17
CA ASN A 185 1.58 -8.72 -15.43
C ASN A 185 1.68 -7.75 -16.60
N ALA A 186 0.79 -6.75 -16.68
CA ALA A 186 0.85 -5.69 -17.69
C ALA A 186 2.14 -4.86 -17.58
N ILE A 187 2.58 -4.53 -16.36
CA ILE A 187 3.85 -3.84 -16.11
C ILE A 187 5.04 -4.73 -16.50
N ASN A 188 5.03 -6.00 -16.11
CA ASN A 188 6.12 -6.94 -16.40
C ASN A 188 6.26 -7.21 -17.90
N ASN A 189 5.16 -7.23 -18.65
CA ASN A 189 5.13 -7.38 -20.10
C ASN A 189 5.43 -6.08 -20.86
N GLY A 190 5.65 -4.96 -20.16
CA GLY A 190 5.94 -3.66 -20.78
C GLY A 190 4.73 -3.02 -21.47
N LEU A 191 3.50 -3.45 -21.18
CA LEU A 191 2.28 -2.84 -21.71
C LEU A 191 2.07 -1.45 -21.13
N VAL A 192 2.34 -1.29 -19.85
CA VAL A 192 2.25 -0.01 -19.11
C VAL A 192 3.49 0.19 -18.24
N GLN A 193 3.80 1.45 -17.93
CA GLN A 193 4.83 1.77 -16.96
C GLN A 193 4.28 1.69 -15.53
N GLY A 194 5.07 1.16 -14.60
CA GLY A 194 4.74 1.06 -13.19
C GLY A 194 5.92 0.53 -12.39
N PRO A 195 5.84 0.48 -11.06
CA PRO A 195 6.87 -0.12 -10.21
C PRO A 195 6.97 -1.64 -10.42
N ARG A 196 8.00 -2.27 -9.88
CA ARG A 196 8.01 -3.74 -9.70
C ARG A 196 6.99 -4.06 -8.63
N MET A 197 6.19 -5.10 -8.83
CA MET A 197 5.12 -5.43 -7.91
C MET A 197 5.21 -6.88 -7.44
N GLN A 198 4.96 -7.07 -6.14
CA GLN A 198 4.41 -8.31 -5.61
C GLN A 198 2.97 -8.01 -5.17
N VAL A 199 2.08 -8.97 -5.31
CA VAL A 199 0.65 -8.72 -5.13
C VAL A 199 -0.03 -9.83 -4.35
N ALA A 200 -1.01 -9.45 -3.53
CA ALA A 200 -2.02 -10.33 -2.99
C ALA A 200 -3.33 -10.18 -3.79
N GLY A 201 -4.20 -11.15 -3.63
CA GLY A 201 -5.58 -11.08 -4.16
C GLY A 201 -6.55 -10.47 -3.14
N PRO A 202 -7.81 -10.93 -3.14
CA PRO A 202 -8.77 -10.60 -2.09
C PRO A 202 -8.24 -11.05 -0.72
N GLY A 203 -8.33 -10.21 0.31
CA GLY A 203 -7.94 -10.62 1.66
C GLY A 203 -8.83 -11.74 2.16
N ILE A 204 -8.25 -12.79 2.76
CA ILE A 204 -9.01 -13.85 3.38
C ILE A 204 -9.50 -13.37 4.73
N VAL A 205 -10.81 -13.47 4.97
CA VAL A 205 -11.47 -13.04 6.20
C VAL A 205 -12.39 -14.14 6.73
N ALA A 206 -12.54 -14.21 8.05
CA ALA A 206 -13.58 -15.04 8.65
C ALA A 206 -14.95 -14.31 8.57
N THR A 207 -16.05 -15.05 8.67
CA THR A 207 -17.40 -14.50 8.57
C THR A 207 -17.65 -13.32 9.52
N ASN A 208 -17.07 -13.35 10.72
CA ASN A 208 -17.22 -12.29 11.72
C ASN A 208 -16.50 -10.97 11.37
N LYS A 209 -15.63 -10.95 10.35
CA LYS A 209 -14.95 -9.74 9.84
C LYS A 209 -15.65 -9.18 8.60
N ALA A 210 -16.29 -10.01 7.79
CA ALA A 210 -16.77 -9.65 6.46
C ALA A 210 -17.73 -8.44 6.44
N ASN A 211 -18.53 -8.24 7.48
CA ASN A 211 -19.56 -7.20 7.52
C ASN A 211 -19.08 -5.82 7.95
N ILE A 212 -17.87 -5.69 8.49
CA ILE A 212 -17.40 -4.44 9.11
C ILE A 212 -16.55 -3.63 8.12
N ALA A 213 -15.57 -4.26 7.49
CA ALA A 213 -14.67 -3.57 6.58
C ALA A 213 -15.09 -3.65 5.11
N PHE A 214 -15.86 -4.69 4.76
CA PHE A 214 -16.22 -4.98 3.36
C PHE A 214 -17.68 -5.38 3.31
N PRO A 215 -18.62 -4.41 3.30
CA PRO A 215 -20.02 -4.71 3.24
C PRO A 215 -20.32 -5.61 2.04
N LEU A 216 -20.91 -6.75 2.31
CA LEU A 216 -21.43 -7.64 1.27
C LEU A 216 -22.52 -6.87 0.54
N ILE A 217 -22.30 -6.50 -0.70
CA ILE A 217 -23.34 -5.96 -1.57
C ILE A 217 -24.19 -7.15 -2.00
N ASN A 218 -25.27 -7.40 -1.29
CA ASN A 218 -26.10 -8.61 -1.37
C ASN A 218 -26.79 -8.86 -2.72
N GLU A 219 -26.63 -8.01 -3.72
CA GLU A 219 -27.44 -8.05 -4.93
C GLU A 219 -26.66 -8.18 -6.25
N SER A 220 -25.32 -8.29 -6.19
CA SER A 220 -24.52 -8.46 -7.39
C SER A 220 -23.76 -9.80 -7.35
N PRO A 221 -23.72 -10.58 -8.42
CA PRO A 221 -22.79 -11.73 -8.51
C PRO A 221 -21.31 -11.32 -8.36
N ILE A 222 -21.03 -10.01 -8.39
CA ILE A 222 -19.72 -9.39 -8.15
C ILE A 222 -19.53 -9.02 -6.65
N ALA A 223 -20.53 -9.26 -5.80
CA ALA A 223 -20.65 -8.71 -4.46
C ALA A 223 -19.60 -9.16 -3.43
N ASN A 224 -18.86 -10.23 -3.70
CA ASN A 224 -17.87 -10.78 -2.78
C ASN A 224 -16.42 -10.42 -3.14
N LEU A 225 -16.22 -9.44 -4.03
CA LEU A 225 -14.88 -9.10 -4.51
C LEU A 225 -14.04 -8.32 -3.47
N GLY A 226 -14.68 -7.81 -2.40
CA GLY A 226 -13.99 -7.04 -1.34
C GLY A 226 -13.04 -7.88 -0.51
N ALA A 227 -13.49 -9.09 -0.15
CA ALA A 227 -12.72 -10.05 0.62
C ALA A 227 -13.21 -11.47 0.30
N GLN A 228 -12.33 -12.45 0.45
CA GLN A 228 -12.67 -13.86 0.34
C GLN A 228 -13.03 -14.42 1.72
N VAL A 229 -14.30 -14.71 1.94
CA VAL A 229 -14.78 -15.27 3.22
C VAL A 229 -14.47 -16.76 3.25
N ALA A 230 -13.73 -17.20 4.28
CA ALA A 230 -13.42 -18.60 4.52
C ALA A 230 -13.38 -18.91 6.01
N ASN A 231 -13.91 -20.06 6.40
CA ASN A 231 -13.96 -20.50 7.78
C ASN A 231 -13.54 -21.97 7.87
N GLY A 232 -12.97 -22.34 8.99
CA GLY A 232 -12.46 -23.66 9.27
C GLY A 232 -11.20 -24.01 8.46
N PRO A 233 -10.37 -24.95 8.94
CA PRO A 233 -9.10 -25.30 8.32
C PRO A 233 -9.19 -25.69 6.84
N ASP A 234 -10.22 -26.40 6.44
CA ASP A 234 -10.39 -26.82 5.03
C ASP A 234 -10.85 -25.68 4.14
N GLY A 235 -11.76 -24.81 4.64
CA GLY A 235 -12.22 -23.63 3.91
C GLY A 235 -11.10 -22.64 3.62
N VAL A 236 -10.27 -22.35 4.62
CA VAL A 236 -9.14 -21.42 4.42
C VAL A 236 -8.04 -22.02 3.52
N ARG A 237 -7.80 -23.35 3.54
CA ARG A 237 -6.89 -24.02 2.58
C ARG A 237 -7.41 -23.90 1.15
N ALA A 238 -8.73 -24.08 0.95
CA ALA A 238 -9.35 -23.93 -0.36
C ALA A 238 -9.18 -22.50 -0.89
N ALA A 239 -9.38 -21.49 -0.04
CA ALA A 239 -9.17 -20.09 -0.40
C ALA A 239 -7.72 -19.81 -0.82
N VAL A 240 -6.73 -20.31 -0.08
CA VAL A 240 -5.30 -20.18 -0.43
C VAL A 240 -5.01 -20.81 -1.79
N ARG A 241 -5.53 -22.02 -2.06
CA ARG A 241 -5.32 -22.71 -3.36
C ARG A 241 -5.93 -21.94 -4.52
N GLU A 242 -7.10 -21.35 -4.32
CA GLU A 242 -7.74 -20.50 -5.32
C GLU A 242 -6.86 -19.30 -5.65
N GLN A 243 -6.39 -18.55 -4.63
CA GLN A 243 -5.52 -17.41 -4.84
C GLN A 243 -4.19 -17.78 -5.52
N ALA A 244 -3.62 -18.93 -5.14
CA ALA A 244 -2.43 -19.50 -5.79
C ALA A 244 -2.68 -19.78 -7.29
N HIS A 245 -3.86 -20.30 -7.64
CA HIS A 245 -4.25 -20.55 -9.03
C HIS A 245 -4.30 -19.25 -9.86
N TYR A 246 -4.74 -18.14 -9.26
CA TYR A 246 -4.75 -16.82 -9.92
C TYR A 246 -3.36 -16.16 -9.98
N GLY A 247 -2.35 -16.74 -9.35
CA GLY A 247 -0.95 -16.31 -9.49
C GLY A 247 -0.57 -15.12 -8.60
N VAL A 248 -1.14 -15.04 -7.39
CA VAL A 248 -0.69 -14.07 -6.38
C VAL A 248 0.71 -14.42 -5.87
N ASP A 249 1.41 -13.44 -5.29
CA ASP A 249 2.71 -13.63 -4.62
C ASP A 249 2.54 -13.78 -3.11
N TRP A 250 1.45 -13.19 -2.57
CA TRP A 250 1.15 -13.12 -1.15
C TRP A 250 -0.28 -13.54 -0.85
N ILE A 251 -0.47 -14.14 0.32
CA ILE A 251 -1.78 -14.29 0.95
C ILE A 251 -1.93 -13.20 2.00
N LYS A 252 -2.97 -12.38 1.91
CA LYS A 252 -3.34 -11.42 2.96
C LYS A 252 -4.47 -11.98 3.80
N ILE A 253 -4.32 -11.97 5.11
CA ILE A 253 -5.37 -12.37 6.06
C ILE A 253 -5.67 -11.25 7.05
N TYR A 254 -6.87 -11.27 7.59
CA TYR A 254 -7.31 -10.37 8.64
C TYR A 254 -7.59 -11.19 9.91
N SER A 255 -6.71 -11.14 10.89
CA SER A 255 -6.80 -11.89 12.13
C SER A 255 -7.41 -11.11 13.29
N THR A 256 -7.67 -9.80 13.11
CA THR A 256 -8.48 -9.00 14.01
C THR A 256 -9.59 -8.27 13.24
N GLN A 257 -10.68 -7.98 13.96
CA GLN A 257 -11.67 -6.99 13.52
C GLN A 257 -11.05 -5.57 13.59
N GLU A 258 -11.83 -4.55 13.18
CA GLU A 258 -11.50 -3.18 13.55
C GLU A 258 -11.51 -3.05 15.08
N PHE A 259 -10.53 -2.31 15.61
CA PHE A 259 -10.46 -2.05 17.04
C PHE A 259 -11.57 -1.07 17.46
N HIS A 260 -11.88 -1.08 18.74
CA HIS A 260 -12.66 -0.03 19.40
C HIS A 260 -12.04 0.27 20.76
N PHE A 261 -12.41 1.43 21.31
CA PHE A 261 -11.98 1.80 22.65
C PHE A 261 -13.12 1.59 23.65
N GLU A 262 -12.76 1.02 24.80
CA GLU A 262 -13.61 1.05 25.99
C GLU A 262 -13.63 2.45 26.62
N PRO A 263 -14.61 2.76 27.48
CA PRO A 263 -14.68 4.07 28.16
C PRO A 263 -13.45 4.45 28.97
N ASN A 264 -12.64 3.47 29.41
CA ASN A 264 -11.40 3.66 30.14
C ASN A 264 -10.18 3.89 29.22
N GLY A 265 -10.38 3.96 27.89
CA GLY A 265 -9.32 4.14 26.91
C GLY A 265 -8.57 2.86 26.52
N THR A 266 -9.00 1.69 26.99
CA THR A 266 -8.42 0.41 26.57
C THR A 266 -8.80 0.11 25.12
N MET A 267 -7.84 -0.26 24.28
CA MET A 267 -8.10 -0.74 22.93
C MET A 267 -8.49 -2.22 22.96
N VAL A 268 -9.61 -2.55 22.33
CA VAL A 268 -10.11 -3.94 22.21
C VAL A 268 -9.88 -4.43 20.80
N ASN A 269 -9.21 -5.56 20.68
CA ASN A 269 -8.85 -6.21 19.41
C ASN A 269 -9.49 -7.59 19.34
N THR A 270 -10.69 -7.68 18.74
CA THR A 270 -11.43 -8.94 18.63
C THR A 270 -10.78 -9.85 17.57
N PRO A 271 -10.38 -11.09 17.92
CA PRO A 271 -9.82 -12.03 16.97
C PRO A 271 -10.87 -12.50 15.96
N THR A 272 -10.44 -12.86 14.75
CA THR A 272 -11.30 -13.39 13.68
C THR A 272 -11.05 -14.87 13.41
N PHE A 273 -9.80 -15.25 13.26
CA PHE A 273 -9.36 -16.62 13.04
C PHE A 273 -8.83 -17.26 14.33
N THR A 274 -9.10 -18.52 14.49
CA THR A 274 -8.44 -19.37 15.49
C THR A 274 -6.98 -19.60 15.11
N LEU A 275 -6.16 -20.05 16.07
CA LEU A 275 -4.78 -20.47 15.77
C LEU A 275 -4.74 -21.60 14.74
N GLU A 276 -5.65 -22.59 14.82
CA GLU A 276 -5.72 -23.71 13.90
C GLU A 276 -6.00 -23.24 12.45
N GLU A 277 -6.95 -22.34 12.26
CA GLU A 277 -7.25 -21.75 10.95
C GLU A 277 -6.05 -20.98 10.40
N THR A 278 -5.41 -20.17 11.25
CA THR A 278 -4.22 -19.40 10.85
C THR A 278 -3.06 -20.31 10.46
N GLN A 279 -2.83 -21.39 11.21
CA GLN A 279 -1.83 -22.42 10.86
C GLN A 279 -2.16 -23.16 9.54
N ALA A 280 -3.45 -23.40 9.30
CA ALA A 280 -3.91 -24.02 8.05
C ALA A 280 -3.62 -23.10 6.84
N ILE A 281 -3.86 -21.78 6.97
CA ILE A 281 -3.52 -20.78 5.94
C ILE A 281 -2.02 -20.79 5.68
N VAL A 282 -1.21 -20.61 6.73
CA VAL A 282 0.26 -20.48 6.61
C VAL A 282 0.86 -21.73 5.99
N SER A 283 0.49 -22.92 6.50
CA SER A 283 1.03 -24.17 5.99
C SER A 283 0.67 -24.41 4.51
N GLU A 284 -0.54 -24.06 4.09
CA GLU A 284 -0.95 -24.21 2.70
C GLU A 284 -0.27 -23.17 1.80
N ALA A 285 -0.18 -21.90 2.23
CA ALA A 285 0.51 -20.84 1.49
C ALA A 285 1.99 -21.18 1.27
N HIS A 286 2.71 -21.56 2.32
CA HIS A 286 4.12 -21.96 2.22
C HIS A 286 4.31 -23.19 1.32
N ARG A 287 3.39 -24.15 1.37
CA ARG A 287 3.41 -25.32 0.45
C ARG A 287 3.27 -24.91 -1.02
N GLN A 288 2.55 -23.80 -1.30
CA GLN A 288 2.40 -23.23 -2.64
C GLN A 288 3.53 -22.24 -2.99
N GLY A 289 4.51 -22.02 -2.11
CA GLY A 289 5.59 -21.06 -2.31
C GLY A 289 5.17 -19.59 -2.13
N LEU A 290 4.00 -19.36 -1.51
CA LEU A 290 3.46 -18.02 -1.24
C LEU A 290 3.84 -17.56 0.16
N LYS A 291 3.96 -16.24 0.34
CA LYS A 291 4.13 -15.59 1.63
C LYS A 291 2.79 -15.20 2.24
N VAL A 292 2.75 -15.02 3.55
CA VAL A 292 1.55 -14.63 4.30
C VAL A 292 1.78 -13.32 5.04
N ALA A 293 0.96 -12.31 4.75
CA ALA A 293 0.86 -11.06 5.51
C ALA A 293 -0.42 -11.06 6.35
N CYS A 294 -0.29 -10.73 7.64
CA CYS A 294 -1.39 -10.79 8.58
C CYS A 294 -1.74 -9.40 9.12
N HIS A 295 -2.94 -8.91 8.79
CA HIS A 295 -3.51 -7.75 9.46
C HIS A 295 -3.91 -8.12 10.90
N ALA A 296 -3.28 -7.49 11.86
CA ALA A 296 -3.62 -7.64 13.27
C ALA A 296 -3.23 -6.39 14.07
N TYR A 297 -4.17 -5.83 14.82
CA TYR A 297 -3.89 -4.66 15.65
C TYR A 297 -3.24 -5.04 16.98
N GLY A 298 -3.60 -6.17 17.57
CA GLY A 298 -3.06 -6.66 18.84
C GLY A 298 -3.75 -7.91 19.36
N GLY A 299 -3.52 -8.25 20.62
CA GLY A 299 -4.20 -9.32 21.35
C GLY A 299 -4.06 -10.71 20.73
N GLU A 300 -5.09 -11.55 20.92
CA GLU A 300 -5.11 -12.94 20.45
C GLU A 300 -4.89 -13.07 18.94
N GLY A 301 -5.49 -12.18 18.13
CA GLY A 301 -5.34 -12.24 16.68
C GLY A 301 -3.89 -12.06 16.24
N LEU A 302 -3.15 -11.13 16.85
CA LEU A 302 -1.73 -10.93 16.59
C LEU A 302 -0.90 -12.13 17.08
N HIS A 303 -1.20 -12.65 18.27
CA HIS A 303 -0.54 -13.85 18.78
C HIS A 303 -0.72 -15.07 17.87
N ASN A 304 -1.95 -15.30 17.37
CA ASN A 304 -2.23 -16.39 16.44
C ASN A 304 -1.42 -16.27 15.16
N CYS A 305 -1.31 -15.05 14.58
CA CYS A 305 -0.47 -14.81 13.41
C CYS A 305 1.00 -15.15 13.66
N ILE A 306 1.56 -14.67 14.77
CA ILE A 306 2.97 -14.90 15.12
C ILE A 306 3.22 -16.39 15.40
N GLN A 307 2.34 -17.06 16.17
CA GLN A 307 2.46 -18.47 16.50
C GLN A 307 2.35 -19.36 15.28
N ALA A 308 1.44 -19.06 14.35
CA ALA A 308 1.27 -19.76 13.10
C ALA A 308 2.47 -19.59 12.15
N GLY A 309 3.31 -18.58 12.36
CA GLY A 309 4.50 -18.36 11.54
C GLY A 309 4.20 -17.65 10.23
N VAL A 310 3.32 -16.64 10.24
CA VAL A 310 3.15 -15.74 9.08
C VAL A 310 4.48 -15.06 8.76
N ASP A 311 4.71 -14.68 7.50
CA ASP A 311 5.97 -14.03 7.10
C ASP A 311 6.05 -12.59 7.62
N VAL A 312 4.92 -11.88 7.62
CA VAL A 312 4.86 -10.48 8.04
C VAL A 312 3.57 -10.18 8.80
N PRO A 313 3.61 -10.11 10.14
CA PRO A 313 2.57 -9.41 10.91
C PRO A 313 2.56 -7.92 10.54
N THR A 314 1.38 -7.34 10.36
CA THR A 314 1.22 -5.94 9.97
C THR A 314 0.39 -5.17 10.99
N HIS A 315 0.63 -3.85 11.05
CA HIS A 315 0.04 -2.87 11.96
C HIS A 315 0.58 -2.97 13.39
N GLY A 316 0.20 -3.95 14.20
CA GLY A 316 0.68 -4.07 15.57
C GLY A 316 0.43 -2.81 16.39
N VAL A 317 -0.79 -2.23 16.29
CA VAL A 317 -1.15 -0.93 16.92
C VAL A 317 -1.09 -1.01 18.43
N ASP A 318 -1.50 -2.15 19.00
CA ASP A 318 -1.49 -2.42 20.43
C ASP A 318 -0.55 -3.60 20.72
N LEU A 319 0.75 -3.31 20.75
CA LEU A 319 1.80 -4.32 20.91
C LEU A 319 2.09 -4.56 22.39
N ASP A 320 1.62 -5.68 22.94
CA ASP A 320 1.93 -6.11 24.31
C ASP A 320 3.31 -6.78 24.42
N ASP A 321 3.74 -7.07 25.67
CA ASP A 321 5.05 -7.68 25.92
C ASP A 321 5.11 -9.13 25.43
N ALA A 322 3.98 -9.85 25.43
CA ALA A 322 3.89 -11.21 24.93
C ALA A 322 4.10 -11.25 23.40
N SER A 323 3.50 -10.31 22.67
CA SER A 323 3.71 -10.15 21.23
C SER A 323 5.18 -9.83 20.91
N VAL A 324 5.81 -8.92 21.67
CA VAL A 324 7.24 -8.60 21.50
C VAL A 324 8.09 -9.84 21.68
N LYS A 325 7.87 -10.59 22.77
CA LYS A 325 8.60 -11.84 23.05
C LYS A 325 8.44 -12.85 21.92
N LEU A 326 7.21 -13.08 21.45
CA LEU A 326 6.92 -14.01 20.35
C LEU A 326 7.58 -13.59 19.04
N LEU A 327 7.53 -12.30 18.67
CA LEU A 327 8.19 -11.77 17.48
C LEU A 327 9.69 -12.02 17.50
N LEU A 328 10.35 -11.78 18.65
CA LEU A 328 11.77 -12.02 18.82
C LEU A 328 12.13 -13.52 18.77
N GLU A 329 11.37 -14.37 19.45
CA GLU A 329 11.56 -15.82 19.44
C GLU A 329 11.42 -16.41 18.03
N LYS A 330 10.44 -15.94 17.27
CA LYS A 330 10.17 -16.37 15.89
C LYS A 330 11.02 -15.62 14.86
N LYS A 331 11.75 -14.58 15.26
CA LYS A 331 12.54 -13.70 14.37
C LYS A 331 11.69 -13.07 13.26
N LEU A 332 10.44 -12.73 13.56
CA LEU A 332 9.53 -12.15 12.61
C LEU A 332 9.66 -10.62 12.59
N PRO A 333 9.54 -10.00 11.41
CA PRO A 333 9.43 -8.55 11.30
C PRO A 333 8.05 -8.08 11.77
N LEU A 334 7.91 -6.76 11.93
CA LEU A 334 6.62 -6.10 12.11
C LEU A 334 6.53 -4.90 11.17
N THR A 335 5.61 -4.91 10.21
CA THR A 335 5.36 -3.77 9.35
C THR A 335 4.31 -2.86 9.99
N SER A 336 4.75 -1.71 10.49
CA SER A 336 3.85 -0.69 11.04
C SER A 336 3.46 0.29 9.93
N THR A 337 2.19 0.34 9.56
CA THR A 337 1.66 1.25 8.54
C THR A 337 1.41 2.63 9.14
N MET A 338 2.49 3.31 9.51
CA MET A 338 2.45 4.52 10.34
C MET A 338 1.71 5.68 9.71
N PHE A 339 1.83 5.87 8.39
CA PHE A 339 1.27 7.03 7.73
C PHE A 339 -0.26 6.98 7.67
N ASP A 340 -0.83 5.81 7.50
CA ASP A 340 -2.28 5.57 7.55
C ASP A 340 -2.90 6.02 8.89
N LEU A 341 -2.17 5.84 9.97
CA LEU A 341 -2.58 6.20 11.33
C LEU A 341 -1.88 7.46 11.86
N SER A 342 -1.26 8.26 10.99
CA SER A 342 -0.40 9.37 11.38
C SER A 342 -1.13 10.61 11.90
N MET A 343 -2.42 10.69 11.68
CA MET A 343 -3.23 11.82 12.14
C MET A 343 -3.93 11.48 13.45
N GLU A 344 -3.56 12.19 14.52
CA GLU A 344 -4.29 12.08 15.78
C GLU A 344 -5.75 12.50 15.57
N ASP A 345 -6.67 11.56 15.80
CA ASP A 345 -8.10 11.85 15.73
C ASP A 345 -8.50 12.61 17.01
N ALA A 346 -8.76 13.90 16.86
CA ALA A 346 -9.20 14.75 17.97
C ALA A 346 -10.52 14.28 18.61
N GLN A 347 -11.37 13.58 17.85
CA GLN A 347 -12.62 13.02 18.38
C GLN A 347 -12.33 11.78 19.21
N GLU A 348 -11.39 10.91 18.80
CA GLU A 348 -10.94 9.78 19.62
C GLU A 348 -10.36 10.28 20.96
N VAL A 349 -9.47 11.28 20.92
CA VAL A 349 -8.88 11.88 22.13
C VAL A 349 -9.95 12.48 23.03
N LYS A 350 -10.90 13.24 22.49
CA LYS A 350 -11.99 13.85 23.25
C LYS A 350 -12.90 12.80 23.88
N ARG A 351 -13.18 11.71 23.17
CA ARG A 351 -14.11 10.67 23.62
C ARG A 351 -13.49 9.68 24.59
N TRP A 352 -12.21 9.30 24.35
CA TRP A 352 -11.56 8.17 24.99
C TRP A 352 -10.33 8.54 25.80
N GLY A 353 -9.89 9.80 25.77
CA GLY A 353 -8.63 10.26 26.38
C GLY A 353 -7.35 9.77 25.68
N THR A 354 -7.51 9.02 24.60
CA THR A 354 -6.43 8.42 23.81
C THR A 354 -6.82 8.34 22.33
N SER A 355 -5.89 7.92 21.46
CA SER A 355 -6.13 7.70 20.04
C SER A 355 -5.30 6.51 19.54
N ARG A 356 -5.73 5.94 18.39
CA ARG A 356 -4.96 4.90 17.69
C ARG A 356 -3.52 5.34 17.37
N TRP A 357 -3.32 6.63 17.08
CA TRP A 357 -2.00 7.21 16.85
C TRP A 357 -1.06 7.05 18.04
N ARG A 358 -1.54 7.30 19.26
CA ARG A 358 -0.75 7.14 20.50
C ARG A 358 -0.40 5.69 20.77
N PHE A 359 -1.32 4.77 20.50
CA PHE A 359 -1.05 3.33 20.57
C PHE A 359 0.00 2.90 19.55
N MET A 360 -0.13 3.36 18.30
CA MET A 360 0.84 3.05 17.25
C MET A 360 2.22 3.59 17.57
N GLU A 361 2.34 4.85 18.01
CA GLU A 361 3.62 5.45 18.40
C GLU A 361 4.28 4.65 19.53
N LYS A 362 3.53 4.29 20.57
CA LYS A 362 4.01 3.47 21.69
C LYS A 362 4.49 2.10 21.21
N SER A 363 3.70 1.43 20.38
CA SER A 363 4.00 0.11 19.85
C SER A 363 5.21 0.13 18.93
N PHE A 364 5.32 1.12 18.04
CA PHE A 364 6.47 1.30 17.17
C PHE A 364 7.76 1.49 17.97
N LYS A 365 7.75 2.39 18.98
CA LYS A 365 8.89 2.63 19.86
C LYS A 365 9.27 1.39 20.65
N LYS A 366 8.27 0.63 21.16
CA LYS A 366 8.48 -0.64 21.88
C LYS A 366 9.16 -1.67 20.95
N ALA A 367 8.65 -1.85 19.74
CA ALA A 367 9.24 -2.76 18.76
C ALA A 367 10.68 -2.37 18.38
N SER A 368 10.93 -1.06 18.16
CA SER A 368 12.27 -0.55 17.86
C SER A 368 13.25 -0.78 19.01
N ALA A 369 12.83 -0.48 20.24
CA ALA A 369 13.67 -0.68 21.44
C ALA A 369 14.00 -2.15 21.69
N ALA A 370 13.08 -3.06 21.34
CA ALA A 370 13.30 -4.50 21.43
C ALA A 370 14.15 -5.06 20.28
N GLY A 371 14.49 -4.28 19.25
CA GLY A 371 15.26 -4.74 18.10
C GLY A 371 14.46 -5.52 17.07
N ILE A 372 13.13 -5.42 17.08
CA ILE A 372 12.29 -6.04 16.05
C ILE A 372 12.55 -5.35 14.72
N VAL A 373 12.73 -6.16 13.66
CA VAL A 373 12.94 -5.67 12.31
C VAL A 373 11.66 -5.02 11.79
N GLN A 374 11.76 -3.77 11.34
CA GLN A 374 10.61 -2.99 10.86
C GLN A 374 10.88 -2.49 9.44
N PRO A 375 10.39 -3.20 8.41
CA PRO A 375 10.44 -2.71 7.04
C PRO A 375 9.53 -1.50 6.86
N PHE A 376 9.82 -0.69 5.84
CA PHE A 376 8.93 0.37 5.41
C PHE A 376 7.67 -0.24 4.77
N GLY A 377 6.52 0.14 5.26
CA GLY A 377 5.22 -0.16 4.69
C GLY A 377 4.27 0.96 5.08
N SER A 378 3.67 1.60 4.10
CA SER A 378 2.90 2.81 4.34
C SER A 378 1.43 2.54 4.67
N GLY A 379 0.84 1.51 4.07
CA GLY A 379 -0.61 1.31 4.06
C GLY A 379 -1.32 2.29 3.11
N ALA A 380 -0.60 2.89 2.15
CA ALA A 380 -1.21 3.81 1.19
C ALA A 380 -2.41 3.19 0.50
N GLY A 381 -3.46 3.98 0.36
CA GLY A 381 -4.79 3.60 -0.08
C GLY A 381 -5.81 4.50 0.57
N PRO A 382 -5.96 4.50 1.91
CA PRO A 382 -6.78 5.48 2.63
C PRO A 382 -6.30 6.92 2.46
N PHE A 383 -5.04 7.14 2.17
CA PHE A 383 -4.45 8.44 1.85
C PHE A 383 -3.81 8.41 0.45
N PRO A 384 -3.54 9.58 -0.17
CA PRO A 384 -3.10 9.66 -1.56
C PRO A 384 -1.76 8.95 -1.81
N HIS A 385 -1.71 8.12 -2.85
CA HIS A 385 -0.49 7.52 -3.36
C HIS A 385 0.53 8.56 -3.81
N GLY A 386 1.82 8.29 -3.61
CA GLY A 386 2.93 9.20 -3.87
C GLY A 386 3.29 10.11 -2.69
N THR A 387 2.43 10.20 -1.65
CA THR A 387 2.70 11.01 -0.45
C THR A 387 3.35 10.22 0.69
N GLN A 388 3.42 8.90 0.58
CA GLN A 388 3.99 8.01 1.61
C GLN A 388 5.48 8.27 1.90
N VAL A 389 6.18 9.00 1.05
CA VAL A 389 7.56 9.47 1.33
C VAL A 389 7.64 10.31 2.60
N ASP A 390 6.57 10.96 3.01
CA ASP A 390 6.52 11.74 4.25
C ASP A 390 6.63 10.88 5.51
N GLN A 391 6.39 9.57 5.40
CA GLN A 391 6.58 8.61 6.50
C GLN A 391 8.03 8.59 7.01
N PHE A 392 9.03 8.89 6.17
CA PHE A 392 10.42 8.93 6.62
C PHE A 392 10.64 9.91 7.79
N ALA A 393 9.99 11.07 7.74
CA ALA A 393 10.06 12.05 8.82
C ALA A 393 9.46 11.50 10.14
N TYR A 394 8.36 10.73 10.05
CA TYR A 394 7.74 10.10 11.23
C TYR A 394 8.60 8.96 11.77
N LEU A 395 9.25 8.15 10.92
CA LEU A 395 10.18 7.12 11.37
C LEU A 395 11.30 7.72 12.24
N VAL A 396 11.86 8.85 11.81
CA VAL A 396 12.90 9.58 12.58
C VAL A 396 12.31 10.20 13.83
N LYS A 397 11.16 10.86 13.74
CA LYS A 397 10.46 11.44 14.91
C LYS A 397 10.18 10.39 15.99
N TRP A 398 9.93 9.15 15.61
CA TRP A 398 9.64 8.05 16.54
C TRP A 398 10.86 7.24 16.92
N GLY A 399 12.07 7.70 16.57
CA GLY A 399 13.33 7.24 17.16
C GLY A 399 14.26 6.42 16.28
N LYS A 400 13.94 6.22 14.98
CA LYS A 400 14.94 5.70 14.05
C LYS A 400 15.97 6.79 13.73
N THR A 401 17.22 6.40 13.50
CA THR A 401 18.16 7.31 12.82
C THR A 401 17.75 7.51 11.37
N PRO A 402 18.15 8.61 10.71
CA PRO A 402 17.89 8.79 9.27
C PRO A 402 18.38 7.61 8.43
N ALA A 403 19.55 7.05 8.75
CA ALA A 403 20.07 5.86 8.08
C ALA A 403 19.14 4.65 8.24
N GLN A 404 18.66 4.37 9.45
CA GLN A 404 17.71 3.28 9.71
C GLN A 404 16.38 3.48 9.00
N ALA A 405 15.90 4.73 8.92
CA ALA A 405 14.68 5.05 8.18
C ALA A 405 14.85 4.74 6.67
N LEU A 406 15.96 5.17 6.06
CA LEU A 406 16.28 4.84 4.66
C LEU A 406 16.46 3.34 4.44
N GLN A 407 17.23 2.67 5.30
CA GLN A 407 17.43 1.22 5.24
C GLN A 407 16.12 0.43 5.28
N SER A 408 15.11 0.92 6.04
CA SER A 408 13.81 0.26 6.15
C SER A 408 13.09 0.14 4.80
N ALA A 409 13.25 1.11 3.90
CA ALA A 409 12.67 1.14 2.55
C ALA A 409 13.64 0.61 1.46
N MET A 410 14.77 0.04 1.85
CA MET A 410 15.78 -0.45 0.92
C MET A 410 16.17 -1.90 1.28
N THR A 411 17.29 -2.10 2.00
CA THR A 411 17.79 -3.44 2.33
C THR A 411 16.82 -4.24 3.19
N VAL A 412 16.19 -3.61 4.18
CA VAL A 412 15.25 -4.31 5.08
C VAL A 412 14.01 -4.76 4.32
N ALA A 413 13.37 -3.86 3.57
CA ALA A 413 12.20 -4.22 2.78
C ALA A 413 12.55 -5.25 1.69
N ALA A 414 13.70 -5.11 1.00
CA ALA A 414 14.16 -6.06 -0.01
C ALA A 414 14.31 -7.48 0.57
N GLN A 415 14.84 -7.60 1.79
CA GLN A 415 14.98 -8.87 2.49
C GLN A 415 13.60 -9.50 2.81
N ILE A 416 12.67 -8.70 3.32
CA ILE A 416 11.33 -9.18 3.70
C ILE A 416 10.56 -9.69 2.49
N ILE A 417 10.62 -8.98 1.36
CA ILE A 417 9.95 -9.43 0.13
C ILE A 417 10.72 -10.56 -0.59
N GLY A 418 11.94 -10.90 -0.15
CA GLY A 418 12.76 -11.96 -0.75
C GLY A 418 13.47 -11.55 -2.04
N TRP A 419 13.64 -10.25 -2.29
CA TRP A 419 14.29 -9.71 -3.50
C TRP A 419 15.62 -9.00 -3.22
N GLN A 420 16.27 -9.31 -2.09
CA GLN A 420 17.56 -8.72 -1.68
C GLN A 420 18.67 -8.88 -2.72
N ASP A 421 18.59 -9.90 -3.57
CA ASP A 421 19.56 -10.13 -4.65
C ASP A 421 19.24 -9.35 -5.94
N GLN A 422 18.09 -8.66 -5.99
CA GLN A 422 17.60 -7.95 -7.17
C GLN A 422 17.54 -6.44 -6.98
N VAL A 423 17.14 -5.99 -5.77
CA VAL A 423 16.87 -4.58 -5.43
C VAL A 423 17.43 -4.23 -4.04
N GLY A 424 17.24 -3.00 -3.59
CA GLY A 424 17.55 -2.54 -2.23
C GLY A 424 18.97 -2.06 -2.01
N THR A 425 19.88 -2.25 -2.97
CA THR A 425 21.25 -1.67 -2.96
C THR A 425 21.67 -1.31 -4.39
N VAL A 426 22.65 -0.41 -4.51
CA VAL A 426 23.29 -0.09 -5.80
C VAL A 426 24.53 -0.97 -5.94
N GLU A 427 24.35 -2.15 -6.54
CA GLU A 427 25.40 -3.15 -6.69
C GLU A 427 25.37 -3.82 -8.07
N LYS A 428 26.52 -4.29 -8.53
CA LYS A 428 26.65 -5.04 -9.77
C LYS A 428 25.70 -6.26 -9.80
N GLY A 429 24.98 -6.42 -10.88
CA GLY A 429 24.03 -7.51 -11.12
C GLY A 429 22.59 -7.18 -10.72
N LYS A 430 22.37 -6.18 -9.85
CA LYS A 430 21.03 -5.75 -9.44
C LYS A 430 20.37 -4.86 -10.48
N PHE A 431 19.06 -4.71 -10.37
CA PHE A 431 18.32 -3.79 -11.22
C PHE A 431 18.83 -2.36 -11.04
N ALA A 432 18.86 -1.62 -12.14
CA ALA A 432 19.21 -0.21 -12.15
C ALA A 432 17.99 0.63 -11.73
N ASP A 433 17.59 0.46 -10.47
CA ASP A 433 16.51 1.18 -9.81
C ASP A 433 17.17 2.21 -8.87
N LEU A 434 17.06 3.49 -9.22
CA LEU A 434 17.76 4.58 -8.55
C LEU A 434 16.79 5.74 -8.26
N VAL A 435 17.01 6.39 -7.14
CA VAL A 435 16.38 7.68 -6.82
C VAL A 435 17.45 8.68 -6.42
N ALA A 436 17.18 9.98 -6.58
CA ALA A 436 18.07 11.03 -6.08
C ALA A 436 17.30 12.22 -5.49
N VAL A 437 17.90 12.81 -4.45
CA VAL A 437 17.49 14.07 -3.82
C VAL A 437 18.63 15.09 -3.91
N ALA A 438 18.31 16.39 -3.79
CA ALA A 438 19.32 17.44 -3.89
C ALA A 438 20.28 17.45 -2.69
N GLY A 439 19.72 17.32 -1.48
CA GLY A 439 20.44 17.44 -0.22
C GLY A 439 21.01 16.13 0.30
N ASP A 440 21.33 16.13 1.58
CA ASP A 440 21.81 15.00 2.35
C ASP A 440 20.69 14.48 3.24
N PRO A 441 20.05 13.32 2.92
CA PRO A 441 18.95 12.78 3.70
C PRO A 441 19.38 12.21 5.06
N LEU A 442 20.69 12.06 5.32
CA LEU A 442 21.18 11.72 6.66
C LEU A 442 21.22 12.93 7.58
N ALA A 443 21.43 14.13 7.03
CA ALA A 443 21.38 15.39 7.76
C ALA A 443 19.95 15.92 7.91
N ASP A 444 19.14 15.79 6.86
CA ASP A 444 17.74 16.21 6.83
C ASP A 444 16.90 15.15 6.10
N ILE A 445 16.22 14.30 6.86
CA ILE A 445 15.39 13.23 6.30
C ILE A 445 14.22 13.75 5.45
N THR A 446 13.80 15.02 5.62
CA THR A 446 12.74 15.62 4.82
C THR A 446 13.12 15.85 3.36
N GLU A 447 14.41 15.69 3.00
CA GLU A 447 14.84 15.61 1.60
C GLU A 447 14.07 14.52 0.84
N MET A 448 13.66 13.44 1.50
CA MET A 448 12.90 12.35 0.89
C MET A 448 11.55 12.78 0.31
N SER A 449 10.95 13.87 0.80
CA SER A 449 9.74 14.45 0.21
C SER A 449 10.01 15.26 -1.07
N ARG A 450 11.28 15.39 -1.48
CA ARG A 450 11.72 16.20 -2.63
C ARG A 450 12.59 15.38 -3.60
N ILE A 451 12.13 14.18 -3.95
CA ILE A 451 12.83 13.33 -4.93
C ILE A 451 12.81 14.03 -6.30
N LEU A 452 13.99 14.18 -6.88
CA LEU A 452 14.22 14.89 -8.14
C LEU A 452 14.49 13.95 -9.32
N PHE A 453 14.95 12.74 -9.05
CA PHE A 453 15.31 11.77 -10.08
C PHE A 453 14.77 10.39 -9.69
N VAL A 454 14.17 9.70 -10.65
CA VAL A 454 13.73 8.32 -10.51
C VAL A 454 14.11 7.55 -11.77
N MET A 455 14.78 6.43 -11.59
CA MET A 455 15.08 5.45 -12.61
C MET A 455 14.58 4.07 -12.18
N LYS A 456 13.92 3.35 -13.08
CA LYS A 456 13.54 1.95 -12.88
C LYS A 456 14.07 1.12 -14.04
N GLY A 457 14.88 0.11 -13.74
CA GLY A 457 15.45 -0.79 -14.76
C GLY A 457 16.20 -0.03 -15.87
N GLY A 458 16.99 0.98 -15.51
CA GLY A 458 17.72 1.81 -16.47
C GLY A 458 16.88 2.83 -17.25
N GLN A 459 15.57 2.84 -17.06
CA GLN A 459 14.66 3.83 -17.66
C GLN A 459 14.46 5.02 -16.73
N ILE A 460 14.63 6.23 -17.27
CA ILE A 460 14.34 7.46 -16.53
C ILE A 460 12.82 7.63 -16.48
N VAL A 461 12.28 7.63 -15.27
CA VAL A 461 10.86 7.90 -14.97
C VAL A 461 10.66 9.40 -14.72
N ARG A 462 11.58 10.01 -13.97
CA ARG A 462 11.55 11.41 -13.58
C ARG A 462 12.95 11.99 -13.57
N ASN A 463 13.13 13.18 -14.08
CA ASN A 463 14.41 13.91 -14.03
C ASN A 463 14.15 15.43 -13.95
N ASP A 464 14.09 15.92 -12.72
CA ASP A 464 13.90 17.34 -12.39
C ASP A 464 15.23 17.99 -11.93
N VAL A 465 16.36 17.29 -12.13
CA VAL A 465 17.69 17.80 -11.78
C VAL A 465 18.09 18.91 -12.75
N LYS A 466 18.39 20.12 -12.20
CA LYS A 466 18.77 21.33 -12.93
C LYS A 466 20.28 21.53 -12.94
#